data_c78e9fe35c9c8b69113946859754bc03
#
_entry.id   c78e9fe35c9c8b69113946859754bc03
#
_cell.length_a   1.000
_cell.length_b   1.000
_cell.length_c   1.000
_cell.angle_alpha   90.00
_cell.angle_beta   90.00
_cell.angle_gamma   90.00
#
_symmetry.space_group_name_H-M   'P 1'
#
loop_
_entity.id
_entity.type
_entity.pdbx_description
1 polymer ?
#
loop_
_entity_poly.entity_id
_entity_poly.type
_entity_poly.pdbx_seq_one_letter_code
_entity_poly.pdbx_strand_id
1 'polypeptide(L)'
;PVTLPQHTAEAGHDGLRNDHGADERPIRFLEPEDHADASLAGVRDGFGGTPNSASASGHAAPSAPGGSDPADAEARHAASTGQANPNALRAAPISGLTEPGPGGLLPVIGPDGTRPSRAYARPFHGDPAAPTIAIVVGGMGLNRTVTQAAIDELPPEVALSFAPYTENLQAWIDRARAAGHEVLIEAPMEPFDYPNNDPGPHTLLADGAAEENGRRLAWLLSRTTGYFGVTNYLGARFSASQDALRQVFGTLEQRGVAFLHDGAGRRSTIEAAANATDVEYAIADRILDEDPSPASIDERLLALEALAIQN
;
A
#
# COMPACT_ATOMS: atom_id res chain seq x y z
N PRO A 1 -16.12 -0.17 -11.95
CA PRO A 1 -15.18 0.09 -13.02
C PRO A 1 -14.77 1.55 -12.91
N VAL A 2 -13.54 1.79 -12.48
CA VAL A 2 -12.95 3.12 -12.54
C VAL A 2 -12.83 3.44 -14.02
N THR A 3 -13.77 4.21 -14.55
CA THR A 3 -13.71 4.72 -15.92
C THR A 3 -12.88 5.98 -15.86
N LEU A 4 -11.63 5.89 -16.29
CA LEU A 4 -10.78 7.07 -16.47
C LEU A 4 -11.31 7.86 -17.68
N PRO A 5 -11.45 9.20 -17.60
CA PRO A 5 -11.86 10.00 -18.73
C PRO A 5 -10.78 9.96 -19.82
N GLN A 6 -11.20 9.66 -21.05
CA GLN A 6 -10.38 9.80 -22.24
C GLN A 6 -10.38 11.28 -22.65
N HIS A 7 -9.28 11.98 -22.45
CA HIS A 7 -9.08 13.32 -22.99
C HIS A 7 -8.67 13.23 -24.46
N THR A 8 -9.55 13.65 -25.37
CA THR A 8 -9.20 14.00 -26.74
C THR A 8 -8.52 15.38 -26.73
N ALA A 9 -7.30 15.45 -27.21
CA ALA A 9 -6.55 16.68 -27.36
C ALA A 9 -7.07 17.48 -28.54
N GLU A 10 -7.65 18.64 -28.31
CA GLU A 10 -7.75 19.72 -29.31
C GLU A 10 -6.64 20.73 -29.11
N ALA A 11 -5.88 20.97 -30.20
CA ALA A 11 -4.82 21.96 -30.24
C ALA A 11 -5.39 23.37 -30.39
N GLY A 12 -5.12 24.24 -29.44
CA GLY A 12 -5.34 25.68 -29.52
C GLY A 12 -4.10 26.44 -29.07
N HIS A 13 -3.42 27.07 -30.04
CA HIS A 13 -2.38 28.08 -29.81
C HIS A 13 -3.00 29.32 -29.17
N ASP A 14 -2.50 29.81 -28.02
CA ASP A 14 -2.08 31.19 -27.91
C ASP A 14 -1.18 31.44 -26.69
N GLY A 15 -0.17 32.27 -26.87
CA GLY A 15 0.86 32.54 -25.91
C GLY A 15 0.46 33.63 -24.89
N LEU A 16 0.86 33.39 -23.64
CA LEU A 16 1.14 34.48 -22.67
C LEU A 16 2.23 33.99 -21.71
N ARG A 17 3.37 34.70 -21.75
CA ARG A 17 4.43 34.60 -20.75
C ARG A 17 3.91 35.10 -19.41
N ASN A 18 4.02 34.28 -18.37
CA ASN A 18 4.10 34.74 -17.01
C ASN A 18 5.23 34.05 -16.27
N ASP A 19 6.24 34.87 -16.05
CA ASP A 19 7.41 34.66 -15.23
C ASP A 19 6.97 34.77 -13.77
N HIS A 20 6.83 33.62 -13.08
CA HIS A 20 6.79 33.58 -11.63
C HIS A 20 7.74 32.49 -11.17
N GLY A 21 8.89 32.95 -10.64
CA GLY A 21 9.85 32.13 -9.95
C GLY A 21 9.16 31.34 -8.82
N ALA A 22 9.04 30.05 -9.01
CA ALA A 22 8.62 29.13 -7.97
C ALA A 22 9.80 28.95 -7.01
N ASP A 23 9.59 29.39 -5.77
CA ASP A 23 10.43 29.16 -4.62
C ASP A 23 10.49 27.64 -4.37
N GLU A 24 11.53 27.00 -4.85
CA GLU A 24 11.77 25.56 -4.63
C GLU A 24 12.19 25.33 -3.18
N ARG A 25 11.23 25.22 -2.28
CA ARG A 25 11.51 24.67 -0.95
C ARG A 25 11.50 23.15 -1.07
N PRO A 26 12.56 22.49 -0.62
CA PRO A 26 12.57 21.03 -0.58
C PRO A 26 11.47 20.53 0.37
N ILE A 27 10.58 19.68 -0.13
CA ILE A 27 9.58 19.00 0.67
C ILE A 27 10.35 18.08 1.63
N ARG A 28 10.37 18.45 2.90
CA ARG A 28 10.82 17.55 3.96
C ARG A 28 9.72 16.54 4.22
N PHE A 29 9.94 15.30 3.81
CA PHE A 29 9.21 14.19 4.38
C PHE A 29 9.59 14.10 5.86
N LEU A 30 8.59 14.13 6.74
CA LEU A 30 8.81 13.82 8.15
C LEU A 30 9.22 12.36 8.22
N GLU A 31 10.48 12.12 8.58
CA GLU A 31 10.91 10.81 9.05
C GLU A 31 10.04 10.44 10.24
N PRO A 32 9.64 9.16 10.40
CA PRO A 32 9.06 8.71 11.64
C PRO A 32 10.08 9.01 12.75
N GLU A 33 9.78 9.99 13.59
CA GLU A 33 10.59 10.31 14.75
C GLU A 33 10.79 9.03 15.57
N ASP A 34 12.04 8.62 15.72
CA ASP A 34 12.48 7.59 16.64
C ASP A 34 12.07 7.97 18.06
N HIS A 35 10.88 7.57 18.48
CA HIS A 35 10.51 7.51 19.88
C HIS A 35 11.01 6.21 20.50
N ALA A 36 12.30 5.98 20.40
CA ALA A 36 13.05 5.02 21.19
C ALA A 36 14.10 5.79 22.00
N ASP A 37 13.70 6.36 23.12
CA ASP A 37 14.50 6.42 24.34
C ASP A 37 13.71 7.10 25.46
N ALA A 38 12.83 6.32 26.08
CA ALA A 38 12.53 6.55 27.50
C ALA A 38 13.42 5.59 28.28
N SER A 39 14.60 6.08 28.59
CA SER A 39 15.56 5.56 29.51
C SER A 39 14.91 4.99 30.76
N LEU A 40 14.93 3.66 30.93
CA LEU A 40 14.89 3.00 32.23
C LEU A 40 16.33 2.75 32.67
N ALA A 41 17.00 3.82 33.13
CA ALA A 41 18.19 3.71 33.95
C ALA A 41 17.75 3.73 35.43
N GLY A 42 18.01 2.64 36.13
CA GLY A 42 18.07 2.67 37.59
C GLY A 42 17.15 1.66 38.26
N VAL A 43 17.57 0.41 38.42
CA VAL A 43 17.71 -0.30 39.69
C VAL A 43 18.74 -1.42 39.50
N ARG A 44 19.96 -1.19 39.97
CA ARG A 44 20.90 -2.21 40.45
C ARG A 44 20.66 -2.39 41.92
N ASP A 45 20.58 -3.63 42.33
CA ASP A 45 21.25 -4.28 43.47
C ASP A 45 20.39 -5.46 43.93
N GLY A 46 20.89 -6.65 43.76
CA GLY A 46 21.59 -7.43 44.78
C GLY A 46 20.64 -8.41 45.45
N PHE A 47 20.82 -9.68 45.19
CA PHE A 47 21.09 -10.68 46.22
C PHE A 47 21.06 -12.09 45.57
N GLY A 48 22.22 -12.73 45.63
CA GLY A 48 22.36 -14.15 45.37
C GLY A 48 21.86 -14.99 46.55
N GLY A 49 21.53 -16.23 46.27
CA GLY A 49 21.22 -17.22 47.29
C GLY A 49 20.63 -18.48 46.71
N THR A 50 21.47 -19.47 46.52
CA THR A 50 21.10 -20.86 46.18
C THR A 50 20.60 -21.63 47.42
N PRO A 51 20.32 -22.92 47.31
CA PRO A 51 19.00 -23.49 47.48
C PRO A 51 18.89 -24.27 48.82
N ASN A 52 17.70 -24.55 49.26
CA ASN A 52 17.57 -25.67 50.18
C ASN A 52 16.23 -26.43 50.00
N SER A 53 16.38 -27.72 49.94
CA SER A 53 15.43 -28.80 49.92
C SER A 53 14.69 -28.90 51.27
N ALA A 54 13.44 -29.31 51.30
CA ALA A 54 12.95 -30.48 51.98
C ALA A 54 11.44 -30.44 52.32
N SER A 55 10.77 -31.54 52.00
CA SER A 55 9.79 -32.33 52.76
C SER A 55 8.32 -31.84 52.89
N ALA A 56 7.52 -32.55 52.18
CA ALA A 56 6.30 -33.30 52.50
C ALA A 56 5.49 -32.92 53.75
N SER A 57 4.20 -32.67 53.49
CA SER A 57 3.12 -33.38 54.18
C SER A 57 1.77 -33.07 53.50
N GLY A 58 1.02 -34.11 53.25
CA GLY A 58 -0.24 -34.09 52.55
C GLY A 58 -1.40 -33.54 53.35
N HIS A 59 -2.39 -33.07 52.64
CA HIS A 59 -3.77 -33.11 53.06
C HIS A 59 -4.70 -33.20 51.84
N ALA A 60 -5.75 -33.94 52.02
CA ALA A 60 -6.71 -34.46 51.05
C ALA A 60 -7.44 -33.39 50.26
N ALA A 61 -7.76 -33.75 49.00
CA ALA A 61 -8.64 -33.01 48.09
C ALA A 61 -10.11 -33.09 48.48
N PRO A 62 -10.92 -32.14 48.06
CA PRO A 62 -12.27 -32.44 47.58
C PRO A 62 -12.38 -32.23 46.06
N SER A 63 -13.20 -33.09 45.49
CA SER A 63 -13.50 -33.31 44.09
C SER A 63 -13.91 -32.06 43.35
N ALA A 64 -13.30 -31.79 42.17
CA ALA A 64 -13.74 -30.79 41.21
C ALA A 64 -14.81 -31.38 40.28
N PRO A 65 -15.78 -30.56 39.83
CA PRO A 65 -16.63 -30.93 38.71
C PRO A 65 -15.99 -30.51 37.41
N GLY A 66 -15.97 -31.44 36.48
CA GLY A 66 -15.97 -31.30 35.03
C GLY A 66 -14.99 -30.30 34.41
N GLY A 67 -13.79 -30.78 34.03
CA GLY A 67 -12.93 -30.09 33.08
C GLY A 67 -13.52 -30.13 31.66
N SER A 68 -13.81 -29.00 31.12
CA SER A 68 -14.04 -28.84 29.68
C SER A 68 -12.69 -28.90 28.97
N ASP A 69 -12.55 -29.82 28.02
CA ASP A 69 -11.36 -30.03 27.19
C ASP A 69 -10.99 -28.73 26.42
N PRO A 70 -9.70 -28.38 26.34
CA PRO A 70 -9.23 -27.25 25.51
C PRO A 70 -9.60 -27.39 24.01
N ALA A 71 -9.82 -28.60 23.51
CA ALA A 71 -10.30 -28.86 22.17
C ALA A 71 -11.72 -28.32 21.90
N ASP A 72 -12.56 -28.24 22.92
CA ASP A 72 -13.91 -27.66 22.81
C ASP A 72 -13.94 -26.11 22.77
N ALA A 73 -12.86 -25.47 23.18
CA ALA A 73 -12.73 -23.99 23.09
C ALA A 73 -12.32 -23.56 21.70
N GLU A 74 -11.44 -24.31 21.02
CA GLU A 74 -11.09 -24.05 19.62
C GLU A 74 -12.24 -24.37 18.66
N ALA A 75 -13.02 -25.42 18.93
CA ALA A 75 -14.20 -25.75 18.13
C ALA A 75 -15.33 -24.72 18.24
N ARG A 76 -15.43 -24.00 19.34
CA ARG A 76 -16.43 -22.92 19.52
C ARG A 76 -16.03 -21.60 18.86
N HIS A 77 -14.74 -21.37 18.60
CA HIS A 77 -14.25 -20.25 17.80
C HIS A 77 -14.43 -20.49 16.29
N ALA A 78 -14.48 -21.76 15.87
CA ALA A 78 -14.74 -22.12 14.47
C ALA A 78 -16.22 -22.14 14.08
N ALA A 79 -17.13 -22.10 15.06
CA ALA A 79 -18.57 -22.14 14.84
C ALA A 79 -19.27 -20.78 15.00
N SER A 80 -18.53 -19.66 14.96
CA SER A 80 -19.12 -18.38 14.63
C SER A 80 -19.52 -18.47 13.16
N THR A 81 -20.78 -18.72 12.88
CA THR A 81 -21.42 -18.52 11.59
C THR A 81 -21.31 -17.05 11.25
N GLY A 82 -20.11 -16.63 10.82
CA GLY A 82 -19.83 -15.30 10.35
C GLY A 82 -20.69 -15.05 9.13
N GLN A 83 -21.66 -14.18 9.23
CA GLN A 83 -22.24 -13.55 8.08
C GLN A 83 -21.08 -13.04 7.23
N ALA A 84 -20.95 -13.53 5.99
CA ALA A 84 -19.91 -13.09 5.07
C ALA A 84 -20.00 -11.57 4.99
N ASN A 85 -18.87 -10.87 5.19
CA ASN A 85 -18.84 -9.42 5.05
C ASN A 85 -19.33 -9.06 3.64
N PRO A 86 -20.43 -8.32 3.48
CA PRO A 86 -20.97 -7.98 2.15
C PRO A 86 -20.01 -7.14 1.33
N ASN A 87 -19.03 -6.49 1.97
CA ASN A 87 -18.00 -5.71 1.32
C ASN A 87 -16.77 -6.52 0.92
N ALA A 88 -16.65 -7.79 1.37
CA ALA A 88 -15.48 -8.60 1.12
C ALA A 88 -15.16 -8.69 -0.37
N LEU A 89 -13.92 -8.38 -0.73
CA LEU A 89 -13.42 -8.53 -2.08
C LEU A 89 -13.02 -9.99 -2.35
N ARG A 90 -12.98 -10.34 -3.64
CA ARG A 90 -12.60 -11.68 -4.07
C ARG A 90 -11.24 -12.08 -3.51
N ALA A 91 -11.16 -13.28 -2.93
CA ALA A 91 -9.91 -13.81 -2.37
C ALA A 91 -8.82 -13.97 -3.44
N ALA A 92 -7.56 -13.83 -3.02
CA ALA A 92 -6.38 -14.03 -3.85
C ALA A 92 -5.65 -15.33 -3.46
N PRO A 93 -4.91 -15.97 -4.40
CA PRO A 93 -4.83 -15.63 -5.82
C PRO A 93 -6.04 -16.07 -6.62
N ILE A 94 -6.38 -15.30 -7.68
CA ILE A 94 -7.37 -15.72 -8.66
C ILE A 94 -6.69 -16.66 -9.66
N SER A 95 -7.30 -17.83 -9.89
CA SER A 95 -6.75 -18.81 -10.83
C SER A 95 -6.58 -18.24 -12.23
N GLY A 96 -5.43 -18.49 -12.86
CA GLY A 96 -5.09 -18.03 -14.20
C GLY A 96 -4.53 -16.60 -14.27
N LEU A 97 -4.45 -15.88 -13.13
CA LEU A 97 -3.88 -14.53 -13.07
C LEU A 97 -2.48 -14.47 -12.44
N THR A 98 -1.85 -15.60 -12.23
CA THR A 98 -0.51 -15.70 -11.65
C THR A 98 0.35 -16.77 -12.29
N GLU A 99 1.67 -16.56 -12.29
CA GLU A 99 2.71 -17.51 -12.64
C GLU A 99 3.83 -17.48 -11.58
N PRO A 100 4.74 -18.46 -11.54
CA PRO A 100 5.90 -18.41 -10.64
C PRO A 100 6.80 -17.21 -10.94
N GLY A 101 7.25 -16.52 -9.90
CA GLY A 101 8.14 -15.37 -9.95
C GLY A 101 9.23 -15.42 -8.88
N PRO A 102 10.17 -14.46 -8.87
CA PRO A 102 11.36 -14.49 -8.01
C PRO A 102 11.06 -14.34 -6.49
N GLY A 103 9.95 -13.70 -6.15
CA GLY A 103 9.53 -13.49 -4.75
C GLY A 103 8.31 -14.30 -4.34
N GLY A 104 7.72 -15.08 -5.26
CA GLY A 104 6.48 -15.83 -5.08
C GLY A 104 5.68 -15.91 -6.39
N LEU A 105 4.41 -15.54 -6.36
CA LEU A 105 3.54 -15.52 -7.53
C LEU A 105 3.53 -14.15 -8.21
N LEU A 106 3.89 -14.12 -9.48
CA LEU A 106 3.93 -12.93 -10.32
C LEU A 106 2.59 -12.75 -11.07
N PRO A 107 2.00 -11.56 -11.14
CA PRO A 107 0.76 -11.35 -11.87
C PRO A 107 0.93 -11.53 -13.37
N VAL A 108 -0.09 -12.09 -14.02
CA VAL A 108 -0.19 -12.22 -15.47
C VAL A 108 -1.60 -11.88 -15.94
N ILE A 109 -1.74 -11.43 -17.19
CA ILE A 109 -3.02 -11.31 -17.85
C ILE A 109 -3.56 -12.71 -18.12
N GLY A 110 -4.80 -12.96 -17.72
CA GLY A 110 -5.45 -14.25 -17.93
C GLY A 110 -5.61 -14.61 -19.42
N PRO A 111 -5.79 -15.88 -19.73
CA PRO A 111 -5.95 -16.34 -21.12
C PRO A 111 -7.19 -15.79 -21.83
N ASP A 112 -8.14 -15.29 -21.05
CA ASP A 112 -9.36 -14.59 -21.53
C ASP A 112 -9.17 -13.06 -21.65
N GLY A 113 -7.96 -12.55 -21.42
CA GLY A 113 -7.65 -11.12 -21.41
C GLY A 113 -7.94 -10.43 -20.08
N THR A 114 -8.40 -11.16 -19.06
CA THR A 114 -8.65 -10.58 -17.73
C THR A 114 -7.35 -10.03 -17.13
N ARG A 115 -7.35 -8.74 -16.81
CA ARG A 115 -6.22 -8.06 -16.16
C ARG A 115 -6.31 -8.16 -14.64
N PRO A 116 -5.21 -8.40 -13.92
CA PRO A 116 -5.17 -8.32 -12.45
C PRO A 116 -5.72 -6.98 -11.92
N SER A 117 -5.41 -5.86 -12.58
CA SER A 117 -5.93 -4.53 -12.22
C SER A 117 -7.46 -4.49 -12.13
N ARG A 118 -8.15 -5.19 -13.02
CA ARG A 118 -9.61 -5.25 -13.06
C ARG A 118 -10.19 -6.34 -12.15
N ALA A 119 -9.51 -7.49 -12.10
CA ALA A 119 -9.99 -8.64 -11.34
C ALA A 119 -9.90 -8.44 -9.82
N TYR A 120 -8.94 -7.64 -9.35
CA TYR A 120 -8.74 -7.33 -7.94
C TYR A 120 -9.34 -5.99 -7.52
N ALA A 121 -9.82 -5.18 -8.47
CA ALA A 121 -10.51 -3.95 -8.18
C ALA A 121 -11.85 -4.19 -7.44
N ARG A 122 -12.25 -3.21 -6.64
CA ARG A 122 -13.57 -3.15 -6.03
C ARG A 122 -14.61 -2.77 -7.08
N PRO A 123 -15.75 -3.46 -7.20
CA PRO A 123 -16.81 -3.03 -8.07
C PRO A 123 -17.35 -1.65 -7.66
N PHE A 124 -17.40 -0.72 -8.59
CA PHE A 124 -17.99 0.59 -8.35
C PHE A 124 -19.51 0.52 -8.57
N HIS A 125 -20.26 0.92 -7.55
CA HIS A 125 -21.72 0.90 -7.55
C HIS A 125 -22.33 2.31 -7.50
N GLY A 126 -21.50 3.36 -7.51
CA GLY A 126 -21.95 4.75 -7.53
C GLY A 126 -22.47 5.19 -8.90
N ASP A 127 -23.07 6.37 -8.94
CA ASP A 127 -23.44 7.04 -10.19
C ASP A 127 -22.14 7.51 -10.89
N PRO A 128 -21.84 7.04 -12.12
CA PRO A 128 -20.63 7.48 -12.85
C PRO A 128 -20.62 8.99 -13.18
N ALA A 129 -21.78 9.65 -13.14
CA ALA A 129 -21.90 11.09 -13.38
C ALA A 129 -21.76 11.93 -12.10
N ALA A 130 -21.73 11.30 -10.93
CA ALA A 130 -21.52 12.00 -9.68
C ALA A 130 -20.03 12.30 -9.44
N PRO A 131 -19.70 13.46 -8.81
CA PRO A 131 -18.35 13.74 -8.35
C PRO A 131 -17.83 12.60 -7.48
N THR A 132 -16.64 12.08 -7.79
CA THR A 132 -16.07 10.91 -7.11
C THR A 132 -14.67 11.24 -6.58
N ILE A 133 -14.40 10.86 -5.34
CA ILE A 133 -13.09 10.97 -4.69
C ILE A 133 -12.59 9.56 -4.39
N ALA A 134 -11.36 9.28 -4.80
CA ALA A 134 -10.64 8.08 -4.40
C ALA A 134 -9.58 8.45 -3.35
N ILE A 135 -9.55 7.74 -2.24
CA ILE A 135 -8.57 7.94 -1.16
C ILE A 135 -7.71 6.70 -1.05
N VAL A 136 -6.40 6.90 -0.94
CA VAL A 136 -5.42 5.84 -0.69
C VAL A 136 -4.62 6.17 0.57
N VAL A 137 -4.48 5.20 1.45
CA VAL A 137 -3.64 5.30 2.66
C VAL A 137 -2.43 4.39 2.49
N GLY A 138 -1.23 4.98 2.53
CA GLY A 138 0.04 4.30 2.34
C GLY A 138 0.73 3.87 3.64
N GLY A 139 1.91 3.22 3.49
CA GLY A 139 2.73 2.79 4.63
C GLY A 139 2.15 1.60 5.40
N MET A 140 1.18 0.89 4.84
CA MET A 140 0.60 -0.27 5.51
C MET A 140 1.62 -1.38 5.66
N GLY A 141 1.58 -2.04 6.81
CA GLY A 141 2.51 -3.11 7.17
C GLY A 141 3.76 -2.64 7.94
N LEU A 142 4.10 -1.34 7.92
CA LEU A 142 5.24 -0.79 8.67
C LEU A 142 4.96 -0.74 10.17
N ASN A 143 3.74 -0.43 10.56
CA ASN A 143 3.29 -0.46 11.94
C ASN A 143 2.06 -1.35 12.08
N ARG A 144 2.18 -2.41 12.89
CA ARG A 144 1.11 -3.40 13.06
C ARG A 144 -0.20 -2.79 13.59
N THR A 145 -0.10 -1.92 14.60
CA THR A 145 -1.29 -1.32 15.23
C THR A 145 -2.01 -0.38 14.28
N VAL A 146 -1.25 0.47 13.57
CA VAL A 146 -1.80 1.41 12.57
C VAL A 146 -2.43 0.65 11.40
N THR A 147 -1.74 -0.38 10.89
CA THR A 147 -2.28 -1.22 9.81
C THR A 147 -3.58 -1.91 10.21
N GLN A 148 -3.63 -2.43 11.44
CA GLN A 148 -4.82 -3.05 11.98
C GLN A 148 -5.98 -2.08 12.09
N ALA A 149 -5.74 -0.87 12.65
CA ALA A 149 -6.75 0.17 12.78
C ALA A 149 -7.24 0.63 11.40
N ALA A 150 -6.32 0.82 10.43
CA ALA A 150 -6.69 1.19 9.07
C ALA A 150 -7.64 0.15 8.42
N ILE A 151 -7.37 -1.14 8.60
CA ILE A 151 -8.21 -2.21 8.05
C ILE A 151 -9.58 -2.29 8.74
N ASP A 152 -9.62 -2.06 10.05
CA ASP A 152 -10.83 -2.31 10.85
C ASP A 152 -11.75 -1.08 10.95
N GLU A 153 -11.20 0.13 10.84
CA GLU A 153 -11.89 1.39 11.15
C GLU A 153 -12.16 2.27 9.93
N LEU A 154 -11.34 2.15 8.85
CA LEU A 154 -11.59 2.95 7.66
C LEU A 154 -12.77 2.38 6.84
N PRO A 155 -13.50 3.25 6.13
CA PRO A 155 -14.50 2.80 5.15
C PRO A 155 -13.87 1.87 4.12
N PRO A 156 -14.55 0.77 3.72
CA PRO A 156 -14.00 -0.23 2.81
C PRO A 156 -13.69 0.32 1.40
N GLU A 157 -14.19 1.52 1.08
CA GLU A 157 -13.91 2.25 -0.17
C GLU A 157 -12.51 2.88 -0.18
N VAL A 158 -11.88 3.06 0.97
CA VAL A 158 -10.50 3.57 1.06
C VAL A 158 -9.54 2.46 0.63
N ALA A 159 -8.71 2.73 -0.37
CA ALA A 159 -7.67 1.79 -0.81
C ALA A 159 -6.46 1.84 0.14
N LEU A 160 -5.81 0.69 0.32
CA LEU A 160 -4.64 0.57 1.21
C LEU A 160 -3.39 0.18 0.40
N SER A 161 -2.30 0.90 0.61
CA SER A 161 -1.01 0.65 -0.04
C SER A 161 -0.02 0.06 0.95
N PHE A 162 0.56 -1.09 0.61
CA PHE A 162 1.41 -1.88 1.50
C PHE A 162 2.88 -1.82 1.11
N ALA A 163 3.74 -1.62 2.11
CA ALA A 163 5.18 -1.69 1.94
C ALA A 163 5.60 -3.14 1.56
N PRO A 164 6.45 -3.34 0.53
CA PRO A 164 6.77 -4.68 0.02
C PRO A 164 7.62 -5.53 0.97
N TYR A 165 8.26 -4.89 1.95
CA TYR A 165 9.12 -5.55 2.94
C TYR A 165 8.38 -6.02 4.19
N THR A 166 7.07 -5.79 4.26
CA THR A 166 6.21 -6.17 5.39
C THR A 166 6.29 -7.67 5.66
N GLU A 167 6.46 -8.02 6.93
CA GLU A 167 6.35 -9.39 7.39
C GLU A 167 4.91 -9.91 7.24
N ASN A 168 4.77 -11.16 6.79
CA ASN A 168 3.46 -11.78 6.56
C ASN A 168 2.55 -10.95 5.63
N LEU A 169 3.13 -10.29 4.62
CA LEU A 169 2.45 -9.37 3.71
C LEU A 169 1.15 -9.95 3.13
N GLN A 170 1.16 -11.22 2.68
CA GLN A 170 -0.04 -11.86 2.12
C GLN A 170 -1.20 -11.91 3.13
N ALA A 171 -0.91 -12.23 4.38
CA ALA A 171 -1.95 -12.31 5.42
C ALA A 171 -2.60 -10.93 5.70
N TRP A 172 -1.82 -9.85 5.63
CA TRP A 172 -2.33 -8.48 5.75
C TRP A 172 -3.24 -8.12 4.57
N ILE A 173 -2.82 -8.48 3.36
CA ILE A 173 -3.59 -8.21 2.14
C ILE A 173 -4.89 -9.02 2.13
N ASP A 174 -4.83 -10.30 2.49
CA ASP A 174 -6.03 -11.14 2.60
C ASP A 174 -7.03 -10.56 3.59
N ARG A 175 -6.54 -10.03 4.72
CA ARG A 175 -7.37 -9.36 5.71
C ARG A 175 -7.96 -8.05 5.20
N ALA A 176 -7.16 -7.18 4.56
CA ALA A 176 -7.62 -5.94 3.96
C ALA A 176 -8.73 -6.20 2.92
N ARG A 177 -8.52 -7.19 2.06
CA ARG A 177 -9.51 -7.59 1.05
C ARG A 177 -10.77 -8.19 1.65
N ALA A 178 -10.65 -8.98 2.72
CA ALA A 178 -11.81 -9.49 3.47
C ALA A 178 -12.60 -8.38 4.16
N ALA A 179 -11.95 -7.27 4.55
CA ALA A 179 -12.60 -6.07 5.05
C ALA A 179 -13.25 -5.22 3.94
N GLY A 180 -12.81 -5.39 2.68
CA GLY A 180 -13.36 -4.70 1.51
C GLY A 180 -12.43 -3.71 0.85
N HIS A 181 -11.22 -3.51 1.38
CA HIS A 181 -10.25 -2.57 0.82
C HIS A 181 -9.59 -3.08 -0.45
N GLU A 182 -9.53 -2.24 -1.46
CA GLU A 182 -8.60 -2.42 -2.58
C GLU A 182 -7.16 -2.27 -2.10
N VAL A 183 -6.25 -3.00 -2.76
CA VAL A 183 -4.87 -3.06 -2.34
C VAL A 183 -3.92 -2.63 -3.46
N LEU A 184 -2.94 -1.78 -3.11
CA LEU A 184 -1.76 -1.47 -3.90
C LEU A 184 -0.50 -1.98 -3.20
N ILE A 185 0.59 -2.16 -3.96
CA ILE A 185 1.93 -2.41 -3.45
C ILE A 185 2.81 -1.19 -3.71
N GLU A 186 3.56 -0.77 -2.70
CA GLU A 186 4.52 0.31 -2.84
C GLU A 186 5.77 -0.18 -3.58
N ALA A 187 6.17 0.55 -4.61
CA ALA A 187 7.43 0.33 -5.31
C ALA A 187 8.45 1.36 -4.84
N PRO A 188 9.49 0.97 -4.12
CA PRO A 188 10.57 1.85 -3.72
C PRO A 188 11.28 2.40 -4.96
N MET A 189 11.33 3.71 -5.09
CA MET A 189 11.93 4.41 -6.23
C MET A 189 12.93 5.44 -5.75
N GLU A 190 13.95 5.71 -6.57
CA GLU A 190 15.08 6.58 -6.23
C GLU A 190 14.66 8.02 -5.96
N PRO A 191 14.89 8.57 -4.74
CA PRO A 191 14.77 10.00 -4.44
C PRO A 191 16.04 10.76 -4.89
N PHE A 192 16.02 12.10 -4.86
CA PHE A 192 17.17 12.92 -5.26
C PHE A 192 18.37 12.80 -4.32
N ASP A 193 18.14 12.50 -3.07
CA ASP A 193 19.17 12.35 -2.03
C ASP A 193 19.64 10.91 -1.80
N TYR A 194 19.25 9.98 -2.68
CA TYR A 194 19.79 8.62 -2.68
C TYR A 194 21.32 8.64 -2.83
N PRO A 195 22.11 7.82 -2.10
CA PRO A 195 21.69 6.74 -1.19
C PRO A 195 21.50 7.16 0.28
N ASN A 196 21.54 8.48 0.63
CA ASN A 196 21.36 8.91 2.01
C ASN A 196 19.94 8.64 2.51
N ASN A 197 18.95 8.72 1.61
CA ASN A 197 17.57 8.30 1.82
C ASN A 197 17.33 7.07 0.94
N ASP A 198 17.55 5.88 1.50
CA ASP A 198 17.43 4.61 0.77
C ASP A 198 16.09 3.93 1.06
N PRO A 199 15.16 3.85 0.10
CA PRO A 199 13.86 3.20 0.29
C PRO A 199 13.93 1.66 0.37
N GLY A 200 15.12 1.07 0.22
CA GLY A 200 15.35 -0.36 0.45
C GLY A 200 16.09 -1.08 -0.69
N PRO A 201 16.39 -2.38 -0.50
CA PRO A 201 17.30 -3.13 -1.37
C PRO A 201 16.79 -3.34 -2.80
N HIS A 202 15.49 -3.17 -3.05
CA HIS A 202 14.88 -3.30 -4.38
C HIS A 202 14.44 -1.95 -4.95
N THR A 203 15.10 -0.87 -4.55
CA THR A 203 14.85 0.48 -5.08
C THR A 203 15.09 0.53 -6.58
N LEU A 204 14.11 1.01 -7.33
CA LEU A 204 14.22 1.25 -8.76
C LEU A 204 15.03 2.53 -8.99
N LEU A 205 16.10 2.44 -9.78
CA LEU A 205 17.06 3.53 -9.99
C LEU A 205 16.84 4.20 -11.35
N ALA A 206 16.85 5.53 -11.38
CA ALA A 206 16.62 6.32 -12.60
C ALA A 206 17.64 6.03 -13.70
N ASP A 207 18.92 5.89 -13.31
CA ASP A 207 20.03 5.56 -14.21
C ASP A 207 20.44 4.08 -14.08
N GLY A 208 19.60 3.24 -13.44
CA GLY A 208 19.85 1.82 -13.29
C GLY A 208 19.76 1.07 -14.63
N ALA A 209 20.53 -0.02 -14.77
CA ALA A 209 20.38 -0.88 -15.93
C ALA A 209 18.94 -1.42 -16.01
N ALA A 210 18.33 -1.38 -17.19
CA ALA A 210 16.95 -1.81 -17.43
C ALA A 210 16.67 -3.24 -16.91
N GLU A 211 17.64 -4.14 -17.12
CA GLU A 211 17.56 -5.53 -16.66
C GLU A 211 17.56 -5.63 -15.13
N GLU A 212 18.34 -4.80 -14.43
CA GLU A 212 18.37 -4.78 -12.97
C GLU A 212 17.06 -4.21 -12.39
N ASN A 213 16.58 -3.08 -12.92
CA ASN A 213 15.28 -2.54 -12.54
C ASN A 213 14.16 -3.55 -12.84
N GLY A 214 14.23 -4.27 -13.96
CA GLY A 214 13.30 -5.33 -14.30
C GLY A 214 13.30 -6.48 -13.28
N ARG A 215 14.50 -6.92 -12.83
CA ARG A 215 14.60 -7.95 -11.76
C ARG A 215 14.02 -7.47 -10.43
N ARG A 216 14.32 -6.23 -10.04
CA ARG A 216 13.79 -5.61 -8.82
C ARG A 216 12.27 -5.49 -8.87
N LEU A 217 11.73 -4.98 -9.97
CA LEU A 217 10.30 -4.88 -10.17
C LEU A 217 9.62 -6.24 -10.17
N ALA A 218 10.17 -7.25 -10.84
CA ALA A 218 9.63 -8.60 -10.83
C ALA A 218 9.60 -9.20 -9.42
N TRP A 219 10.63 -8.95 -8.61
CA TRP A 219 10.64 -9.34 -7.21
C TRP A 219 9.51 -8.64 -6.42
N LEU A 220 9.39 -7.31 -6.55
CA LEU A 220 8.34 -6.53 -5.89
C LEU A 220 6.94 -7.05 -6.25
N LEU A 221 6.66 -7.25 -7.53
CA LEU A 221 5.37 -7.72 -8.02
C LEU A 221 5.04 -9.16 -7.59
N SER A 222 6.04 -9.98 -7.28
CA SER A 222 5.82 -11.36 -6.86
C SER A 222 5.80 -11.57 -5.34
N ARG A 223 5.91 -10.48 -4.53
CA ARG A 223 5.88 -10.57 -3.06
C ARG A 223 4.55 -11.06 -2.50
N THR A 224 3.49 -10.82 -3.24
CA THR A 224 2.12 -11.10 -2.78
C THR A 224 1.17 -11.16 -3.98
N THR A 225 -0.08 -11.52 -3.72
CA THR A 225 -1.19 -11.51 -4.68
C THR A 225 -2.37 -10.70 -4.12
N GLY A 226 -3.31 -10.32 -4.99
CA GLY A 226 -4.53 -9.66 -4.53
C GLY A 226 -4.50 -8.12 -4.58
N TYR A 227 -3.48 -7.54 -5.17
CA TYR A 227 -3.39 -6.11 -5.44
C TYR A 227 -3.82 -5.80 -6.88
N PHE A 228 -4.44 -4.64 -7.10
CA PHE A 228 -4.85 -4.18 -8.43
C PHE A 228 -3.78 -3.32 -9.10
N GLY A 229 -2.90 -2.70 -8.32
CA GLY A 229 -1.93 -1.74 -8.82
C GLY A 229 -0.69 -1.61 -7.94
N VAL A 230 0.22 -0.80 -8.44
CA VAL A 230 1.45 -0.38 -7.77
C VAL A 230 1.42 1.13 -7.58
N THR A 231 1.94 1.64 -6.47
CA THR A 231 2.20 3.07 -6.28
C THR A 231 3.69 3.30 -6.03
N ASN A 232 4.21 4.48 -6.34
CA ASN A 232 5.57 4.82 -5.97
C ASN A 232 5.68 5.07 -4.46
N TYR A 233 6.81 4.67 -3.89
CA TYR A 233 7.28 5.12 -2.59
C TYR A 233 8.54 5.94 -2.80
N LEU A 234 8.55 7.20 -2.38
CA LEU A 234 9.54 8.20 -2.79
C LEU A 234 9.62 8.32 -4.32
N GLY A 235 10.80 8.45 -4.89
CA GLY A 235 11.00 8.35 -6.34
C GLY A 235 11.00 9.68 -7.08
N ALA A 236 11.25 10.80 -6.43
CA ALA A 236 11.26 12.11 -7.10
C ALA A 236 12.31 12.17 -8.25
N ARG A 237 13.48 11.56 -8.07
CA ARG A 237 14.48 11.43 -9.14
C ARG A 237 14.04 10.43 -10.21
N PHE A 238 13.52 9.27 -9.78
CA PHE A 238 13.05 8.26 -10.71
C PHE A 238 11.93 8.79 -11.62
N SER A 239 10.96 9.48 -11.04
CA SER A 239 9.81 10.07 -11.73
C SER A 239 10.19 11.22 -12.67
N ALA A 240 11.37 11.80 -12.52
CA ALA A 240 11.92 12.77 -13.48
C ALA A 240 12.49 12.13 -14.75
N SER A 241 12.74 10.80 -14.76
CA SER A 241 13.26 10.05 -15.89
C SER A 241 12.14 9.38 -16.68
N GLN A 242 11.79 9.95 -17.84
CA GLN A 242 10.76 9.38 -18.70
C GLN A 242 11.12 7.98 -19.20
N ASP A 243 12.42 7.71 -19.44
CA ASP A 243 12.88 6.40 -19.93
C ASP A 243 12.78 5.33 -18.84
N ALA A 244 13.15 5.65 -17.59
CA ALA A 244 12.99 4.74 -16.48
C ALA A 244 11.50 4.42 -16.19
N LEU A 245 10.64 5.44 -16.22
CA LEU A 245 9.19 5.26 -16.08
C LEU A 245 8.63 4.38 -17.20
N ARG A 246 9.01 4.59 -18.45
CA ARG A 246 8.54 3.78 -19.58
C ARG A 246 8.86 2.30 -19.41
N GLN A 247 10.04 1.97 -18.88
CA GLN A 247 10.42 0.58 -18.63
C GLN A 247 9.52 -0.07 -17.59
N VAL A 248 9.24 0.65 -16.49
CA VAL A 248 8.33 0.19 -15.44
C VAL A 248 6.91 0.05 -15.99
N PHE A 249 6.41 1.07 -16.67
CA PHE A 249 5.05 1.09 -17.21
C PHE A 249 4.84 0.00 -18.27
N GLY A 250 5.82 -0.25 -19.16
CA GLY A 250 5.75 -1.35 -20.10
C GLY A 250 5.69 -2.72 -19.42
N THR A 251 6.41 -2.90 -18.31
CA THR A 251 6.31 -4.13 -17.50
C THR A 251 4.95 -4.26 -16.82
N LEU A 252 4.43 -3.19 -16.22
CA LEU A 252 3.12 -3.19 -15.56
C LEU A 252 2.00 -3.45 -16.56
N GLU A 253 2.07 -2.84 -17.75
CA GLU A 253 1.12 -3.08 -18.85
C GLU A 253 1.10 -4.55 -19.25
N GLN A 254 2.26 -5.16 -19.52
CA GLN A 254 2.37 -6.59 -19.87
C GLN A 254 1.85 -7.51 -18.77
N ARG A 255 1.89 -7.08 -17.51
CA ARG A 255 1.39 -7.80 -16.34
C ARG A 255 -0.08 -7.50 -16.01
N GLY A 256 -0.70 -6.54 -16.71
CA GLY A 256 -2.06 -6.10 -16.46
C GLY A 256 -2.26 -5.46 -15.09
N VAL A 257 -1.23 -4.78 -14.56
CA VAL A 257 -1.21 -4.12 -13.25
C VAL A 257 -1.28 -2.61 -13.47
N ALA A 258 -2.14 -1.93 -12.71
CA ALA A 258 -2.28 -0.48 -12.77
C ALA A 258 -1.15 0.25 -12.01
N PHE A 259 -0.96 1.54 -12.31
CA PHE A 259 -0.03 2.40 -11.60
C PHE A 259 -0.74 3.63 -11.04
N LEU A 260 -0.53 3.92 -9.76
CA LEU A 260 -0.93 5.17 -9.12
C LEU A 260 0.34 5.96 -8.75
N HIS A 261 0.46 7.19 -9.26
CA HIS A 261 1.51 8.10 -8.82
C HIS A 261 0.98 8.99 -7.68
N ASP A 262 1.81 9.21 -6.66
CA ASP A 262 1.46 10.01 -5.46
C ASP A 262 1.23 11.51 -5.74
N GLY A 263 1.51 11.95 -6.96
CA GLY A 263 1.35 13.34 -7.38
C GLY A 263 2.56 14.23 -7.11
N ALA A 264 3.60 13.72 -6.45
CA ALA A 264 4.84 14.47 -6.26
C ALA A 264 5.63 14.58 -7.58
N GLY A 265 6.14 15.77 -7.90
CA GLY A 265 6.98 15.99 -9.07
C GLY A 265 6.23 16.45 -10.32
N ARG A 266 6.80 16.16 -11.51
CA ARG A 266 6.27 16.66 -12.79
C ARG A 266 5.23 15.71 -13.38
N ARG A 267 3.97 16.06 -13.26
CA ARG A 267 2.84 15.31 -13.86
C ARG A 267 3.07 15.03 -15.35
N SER A 268 3.57 16.00 -16.13
CA SER A 268 3.81 15.84 -17.57
C SER A 268 4.82 14.73 -17.93
N THR A 269 5.79 14.44 -17.05
CA THR A 269 6.74 13.34 -17.27
C THR A 269 6.07 11.99 -17.10
N ILE A 270 5.21 11.86 -16.09
CA ILE A 270 4.42 10.65 -15.84
C ILE A 270 3.46 10.39 -17.00
N GLU A 271 2.69 11.41 -17.39
CA GLU A 271 1.74 11.33 -18.51
C GLU A 271 2.43 10.95 -19.82
N ALA A 272 3.58 11.57 -20.13
CA ALA A 272 4.34 11.26 -21.34
C ALA A 272 4.88 9.83 -21.36
N ALA A 273 5.29 9.29 -20.21
CA ALA A 273 5.73 7.91 -20.10
C ALA A 273 4.55 6.93 -20.21
N ALA A 274 3.43 7.23 -19.56
CA ALA A 274 2.22 6.41 -19.60
C ALA A 274 1.58 6.37 -20.99
N ASN A 275 1.50 7.51 -21.67
CA ASN A 275 0.98 7.60 -23.05
C ASN A 275 1.85 6.88 -24.10
N ALA A 276 3.11 6.56 -23.76
CA ALA A 276 4.00 5.75 -24.58
C ALA A 276 3.81 4.23 -24.37
N THR A 277 2.94 3.86 -23.46
CA THR A 277 2.54 2.49 -23.10
C THR A 277 1.03 2.45 -22.92
N ASP A 278 0.44 1.26 -22.88
CA ASP A 278 -1.01 1.10 -22.60
C ASP A 278 -1.26 0.79 -21.10
N VAL A 279 -0.39 1.27 -20.21
CA VAL A 279 -0.57 1.08 -18.78
C VAL A 279 -1.79 1.83 -18.25
N GLU A 280 -2.59 1.17 -17.43
CA GLU A 280 -3.64 1.84 -16.67
C GLU A 280 -2.99 2.67 -15.55
N TYR A 281 -3.18 3.98 -15.55
CA TYR A 281 -2.57 4.84 -14.54
C TYR A 281 -3.50 5.92 -14.00
N ALA A 282 -3.16 6.41 -12.82
CA ALA A 282 -3.72 7.62 -12.23
C ALA A 282 -2.61 8.41 -11.54
N ILE A 283 -2.85 9.71 -11.34
CA ILE A 283 -1.94 10.58 -10.59
C ILE A 283 -2.79 11.27 -9.52
N ALA A 284 -2.35 11.18 -8.26
CA ALA A 284 -3.03 11.84 -7.16
C ALA A 284 -3.05 13.37 -7.34
N ASP A 285 -4.19 13.96 -7.05
CA ASP A 285 -4.36 15.41 -7.16
C ASP A 285 -3.89 16.13 -5.90
N ARG A 286 -3.93 15.47 -4.76
CA ARG A 286 -3.56 16.04 -3.46
C ARG A 286 -2.95 14.99 -2.55
N ILE A 287 -1.93 15.41 -1.79
CA ILE A 287 -1.45 14.71 -0.59
C ILE A 287 -2.18 15.36 0.59
N LEU A 288 -2.87 14.55 1.38
CA LEU A 288 -3.74 15.05 2.45
C LEU A 288 -2.99 15.36 3.74
N ASP A 289 -1.92 14.61 4.01
CA ASP A 289 -1.19 14.58 5.27
C ASP A 289 0.23 15.17 5.20
N GLU A 290 0.50 16.08 4.25
CA GLU A 290 1.76 16.88 4.25
C GLU A 290 1.95 17.63 5.59
N ASP A 291 0.87 18.10 6.18
CA ASP A 291 0.77 18.51 7.57
C ASP A 291 -0.20 17.52 8.24
N PRO A 292 0.29 16.66 9.15
CA PRO A 292 -0.53 15.62 9.76
C PRO A 292 -1.51 16.13 10.84
N SER A 293 -1.62 17.46 11.02
CA SER A 293 -2.59 18.02 11.94
C SER A 293 -4.03 17.76 11.45
N PRO A 294 -4.97 17.37 12.32
CA PRO A 294 -6.35 17.12 11.93
C PRO A 294 -6.98 18.29 11.17
N ALA A 295 -6.69 19.52 11.59
CA ALA A 295 -7.25 20.71 10.94
C ALA A 295 -6.74 20.88 9.49
N SER A 296 -5.47 20.58 9.23
CA SER A 296 -4.92 20.64 7.86
C SER A 296 -5.50 19.54 6.98
N ILE A 297 -5.66 18.32 7.52
CA ILE A 297 -6.29 17.20 6.81
C ILE A 297 -7.73 17.54 6.44
N ASP A 298 -8.51 18.09 7.39
CA ASP A 298 -9.90 18.51 7.15
C ASP A 298 -9.98 19.58 6.05
N GLU A 299 -9.11 20.59 6.08
CA GLU A 299 -9.04 21.64 5.05
C GLU A 299 -8.73 21.04 3.67
N ARG A 300 -7.78 20.11 3.58
CA ARG A 300 -7.41 19.46 2.32
C ARG A 300 -8.51 18.54 1.78
N LEU A 301 -9.23 17.84 2.65
CA LEU A 301 -10.40 17.05 2.26
C LEU A 301 -11.50 17.93 1.69
N LEU A 302 -11.82 19.07 2.32
CA LEU A 302 -12.77 20.05 1.78
C LEU A 302 -12.34 20.61 0.43
N ALA A 303 -11.04 20.90 0.27
CA ALA A 303 -10.50 21.37 -1.01
C ALA A 303 -10.59 20.28 -2.11
N LEU A 304 -10.39 19.00 -1.75
CA LEU A 304 -10.52 17.88 -2.67
C LEU A 304 -11.98 17.66 -3.07
N GLU A 305 -12.93 17.80 -2.13
CA GLU A 305 -14.35 17.77 -2.42
C GLU A 305 -14.76 18.87 -3.39
N ALA A 306 -14.31 20.10 -3.15
CA ALA A 306 -14.56 21.23 -4.05
C ALA A 306 -13.98 20.99 -5.46
N LEU A 307 -12.80 20.38 -5.55
CA LEU A 307 -12.18 20.01 -6.83
C LEU A 307 -13.01 18.95 -7.57
N ALA A 308 -13.48 17.93 -6.87
CA ALA A 308 -14.29 16.86 -7.47
C ALA A 308 -15.65 17.38 -8.00
N ILE A 309 -16.24 18.40 -7.36
CA ILE A 309 -17.49 19.03 -7.82
C ILE A 309 -17.27 19.87 -9.08
N GLN A 310 -16.06 20.40 -9.30
CA GLN A 310 -15.74 21.29 -10.44
C GLN A 310 -15.40 20.53 -11.73
N ASN A 311 -15.02 19.25 -11.62
CA ASN A 311 -14.62 18.39 -12.73
C ASN A 311 -15.68 17.36 -13.07
#